data_12f6c2af8917d090f02b534b78f415ac
#
_entry.id   12f6c2af8917d090f02b534b78f415ac
#
_cell.length_a   1.000
_cell.length_b   1.000
_cell.length_c   1.000
_cell.angle_alpha   90.00
_cell.angle_beta   90.00
_cell.angle_gamma   90.00
#
_symmetry.space_group_name_H-M   'P 1'
#
loop_
_entity.id
_entity.type
_entity.pdbx_description
1 polymer ?
#
loop_
_entity_poly.entity_id
_entity_poly.type
_entity_poly.pdbx_seq_one_letter_code
_entity_poly.pdbx_strand_id
1 'polypeptide(L)'
;MGGSIFFSFLAGSVFFSPEVMRFTPPPYNGLVAQAMLERFFLLHYICGGIAIVHLFADWLEKPGTFPKKPIFYVVVLLGLALVGGKWISPKLTIWHQQKYEFQVKSEGPPPMIEPKAYSKEVRQDAKLKFSIWHGVSQTVNLIMLMMLVWRFWRLSHPITGQPQTYVETKRNLFSS
;
A
#
# COMPACT_ATOMS: atom_id res chain seq x y z
N MET A 1 7.64 -5.77 3.41
CA MET A 1 8.06 -5.87 2.00
C MET A 1 7.41 -7.04 1.28
N GLY A 2 7.51 -8.29 1.74
CA GLY A 2 6.88 -9.45 1.10
C GLY A 2 5.38 -9.31 0.84
N GLY A 3 4.62 -8.77 1.78
CA GLY A 3 3.19 -8.52 1.61
C GLY A 3 2.85 -7.57 0.45
N SER A 4 3.66 -6.53 0.23
CA SER A 4 3.44 -5.59 -0.88
C SER A 4 3.75 -6.23 -2.23
N ILE A 5 4.80 -7.03 -2.31
CA ILE A 5 5.17 -7.80 -3.51
C ILE A 5 4.07 -8.83 -3.81
N PHE A 6 3.67 -9.61 -2.80
CA PHE A 6 2.60 -10.60 -2.93
C PHE A 6 1.31 -9.96 -3.45
N PHE A 7 0.88 -8.85 -2.83
CA PHE A 7 -0.36 -8.19 -3.22
C PHE A 7 -0.29 -7.62 -4.64
N SER A 8 0.80 -6.94 -4.99
CA SER A 8 0.91 -6.25 -6.29
C SER A 8 1.08 -7.21 -7.47
N PHE A 9 1.84 -8.28 -7.32
CA PHE A 9 2.18 -9.17 -8.43
C PHE A 9 1.40 -10.49 -8.43
N LEU A 10 1.20 -11.11 -7.27
CA LEU A 10 0.53 -12.40 -7.20
C LEU A 10 -0.98 -12.25 -7.04
N ALA A 11 -1.44 -11.55 -6.01
CA ALA A 11 -2.87 -11.43 -5.78
C ALA A 11 -3.56 -10.68 -6.93
N GLY A 12 -2.99 -9.55 -7.40
CA GLY A 12 -3.54 -8.78 -8.51
C GLY A 12 -3.69 -9.59 -9.79
N SER A 13 -2.65 -10.34 -10.20
CA SER A 13 -2.69 -11.16 -11.42
C SER A 13 -3.69 -12.32 -11.32
N VAL A 14 -3.79 -12.98 -10.16
CA VAL A 14 -4.74 -14.08 -9.94
C VAL A 14 -6.18 -13.57 -9.98
N PHE A 15 -6.49 -12.42 -9.37
CA PHE A 15 -7.85 -11.88 -9.36
C PHE A 15 -8.41 -11.55 -10.74
N PHE A 16 -7.55 -11.21 -11.68
CA PHE A 16 -7.94 -10.88 -13.06
C PHE A 16 -7.64 -12.03 -14.03
N SER A 17 -7.31 -13.22 -13.53
CA SER A 17 -7.16 -14.40 -14.38
C SER A 17 -8.51 -14.85 -14.93
N PRO A 18 -8.56 -15.44 -16.14
CA PRO A 18 -9.80 -15.95 -16.74
C PRO A 18 -10.52 -16.98 -15.85
N GLU A 19 -9.76 -17.77 -15.09
CA GLU A 19 -10.30 -18.79 -14.18
C GLU A 19 -11.10 -18.13 -13.05
N VAL A 20 -10.52 -17.14 -12.36
CA VAL A 20 -11.20 -16.45 -11.25
C VAL A 20 -12.36 -15.60 -11.76
N MET A 21 -12.22 -14.97 -12.92
CA MET A 21 -13.29 -14.16 -13.52
C MET A 21 -14.53 -14.98 -13.92
N ARG A 22 -14.41 -16.29 -14.11
CA ARG A 22 -15.58 -17.17 -14.31
C ARG A 22 -16.44 -17.29 -13.04
N PHE A 23 -15.83 -17.29 -11.86
CA PHE A 23 -16.52 -17.39 -10.57
C PHE A 23 -16.93 -16.04 -10.00
N THR A 24 -16.18 -15.01 -10.33
CA THR A 24 -16.40 -13.62 -9.87
C THR A 24 -16.47 -12.66 -11.07
N PRO A 25 -17.56 -12.74 -11.86
CA PRO A 25 -17.71 -11.83 -13.01
C PRO A 25 -17.84 -10.36 -12.56
N PRO A 26 -17.57 -9.39 -13.44
CA PRO A 26 -17.88 -7.99 -13.14
C PRO A 26 -19.37 -7.80 -12.74
N PRO A 27 -19.67 -7.01 -11.72
CA PRO A 27 -18.79 -6.09 -10.95
C PRO A 27 -18.12 -6.73 -9.72
N TYR A 28 -18.38 -7.99 -9.40
CA TYR A 28 -17.99 -8.63 -8.14
C TYR A 28 -16.48 -8.72 -7.96
N ASN A 29 -15.73 -9.05 -9.01
CA ASN A 29 -14.27 -9.09 -8.96
C ASN A 29 -13.66 -7.75 -8.52
N GLY A 30 -14.21 -6.64 -8.99
CA GLY A 30 -13.78 -5.29 -8.59
C GLY A 30 -14.07 -4.98 -7.12
N LEU A 31 -15.21 -5.43 -6.59
CA LEU A 31 -15.55 -5.28 -5.18
C LEU A 31 -14.62 -6.07 -4.26
N VAL A 32 -14.32 -7.32 -4.64
CA VAL A 32 -13.37 -8.15 -3.89
C VAL A 32 -11.97 -7.53 -3.91
N ALA A 33 -11.50 -7.11 -5.08
CA ALA A 33 -10.19 -6.44 -5.22
C ALA A 33 -10.12 -5.17 -4.35
N GLN A 34 -11.22 -4.41 -4.28
CA GLN A 34 -11.31 -3.20 -3.45
C GLN A 34 -11.26 -3.52 -1.96
N ALA A 35 -12.02 -4.52 -1.49
CA ALA A 35 -11.99 -4.94 -0.09
C ALA A 35 -10.58 -5.40 0.33
N MET A 36 -9.87 -6.09 -0.55
CA MET A 36 -8.48 -6.48 -0.31
C MET A 36 -7.54 -5.27 -0.28
N LEU A 37 -7.73 -4.29 -1.15
CA LEU A 37 -6.94 -3.07 -1.18
C LEU A 37 -7.11 -2.26 0.12
N GLU A 38 -8.31 -2.19 0.68
CA GLU A 38 -8.57 -1.55 1.98
C GLU A 38 -7.79 -2.23 3.11
N ARG A 39 -7.78 -3.57 3.16
CA ARG A 39 -6.99 -4.33 4.13
C ARG A 39 -5.48 -4.13 3.94
N PHE A 40 -5.04 -4.01 2.70
CA PHE A 40 -3.65 -3.70 2.36
C PHE A 40 -3.22 -2.32 2.86
N PHE A 41 -4.05 -1.28 2.69
CA PHE A 41 -3.78 0.04 3.27
C PHE A 41 -3.76 0.01 4.80
N LEU A 42 -4.69 -0.71 5.42
CA LEU A 42 -4.70 -0.87 6.88
C LEU A 42 -3.39 -1.48 7.39
N LEU A 43 -2.89 -2.52 6.71
CA LEU A 43 -1.59 -3.12 7.03
C LEU A 43 -0.45 -2.09 6.94
N HIS A 44 -0.45 -1.23 5.92
CA HIS A 44 0.54 -0.17 5.77
C HIS A 44 0.48 0.85 6.90
N TYR A 45 -0.72 1.22 7.36
CA TYR A 45 -0.89 2.14 8.49
C TYR A 45 -0.34 1.54 9.78
N ILE A 46 -0.64 0.28 10.05
CA ILE A 46 -0.14 -0.43 11.25
C ILE A 46 1.39 -0.55 11.19
N CYS A 47 1.94 -1.07 10.10
CA CYS A 47 3.38 -1.24 9.94
C CYS A 47 4.13 0.10 9.99
N GLY A 48 3.58 1.13 9.36
CA GLY A 48 4.17 2.47 9.37
C GLY A 48 4.13 3.11 10.76
N GLY A 49 3.03 2.94 11.49
CA GLY A 49 2.90 3.38 12.88
C GLY A 49 3.93 2.69 13.78
N ILE A 50 4.04 1.37 13.70
CA ILE A 50 5.05 0.60 14.45
C ILE A 50 6.47 1.08 14.12
N ALA A 51 6.77 1.31 12.84
CA ALA A 51 8.08 1.80 12.41
C ALA A 51 8.40 3.18 12.99
N ILE A 52 7.44 4.10 13.04
CA ILE A 52 7.62 5.42 13.67
C ILE A 52 7.89 5.27 15.17
N VAL A 53 7.08 4.47 15.89
CA VAL A 53 7.26 4.24 17.32
C VAL A 53 8.64 3.64 17.60
N HIS A 54 9.07 2.65 16.81
CA HIS A 54 10.38 2.04 16.96
C HIS A 54 11.53 3.04 16.71
N LEU A 55 11.45 3.85 15.66
CA LEU A 55 12.46 4.87 15.38
C LEU A 55 12.53 5.94 16.47
N PHE A 56 11.40 6.26 17.09
CA PHE A 56 11.33 7.21 18.20
C PHE A 56 11.91 6.61 19.48
N ALA A 57 11.59 5.34 19.80
CA ALA A 57 12.15 4.63 20.95
C ALA A 57 13.68 4.48 20.83
N ASP A 58 14.19 4.07 19.66
CA ASP A 58 15.64 3.97 19.41
C ASP A 58 16.37 5.32 19.58
N TRP A 59 15.71 6.42 19.21
CA TRP A 59 16.25 7.76 19.41
C TRP A 59 16.28 8.16 20.91
N LEU A 60 15.26 7.76 21.69
CA LEU A 60 15.24 8.04 23.14
C LEU A 60 16.32 7.24 23.91
N GLU A 61 16.56 5.99 23.52
CA GLU A 61 17.57 5.14 24.15
C GLU A 61 19.00 5.57 23.81
N LYS A 62 19.22 6.10 22.61
CA LYS A 62 20.54 6.55 22.14
C LYS A 62 20.50 8.03 21.79
N PRO A 63 20.62 8.92 22.79
CA PRO A 63 20.58 10.37 22.56
C PRO A 63 21.76 10.79 21.68
N GLY A 64 21.49 10.93 20.41
CA GLY A 64 22.40 11.36 19.36
C GLY A 64 21.67 12.24 18.37
N THR A 65 22.11 12.25 17.12
CA THR A 65 21.43 12.99 16.07
C THR A 65 20.08 12.35 15.73
N PHE A 66 19.02 13.15 15.77
CA PHE A 66 17.65 12.73 15.39
C PHE A 66 17.65 12.05 14.02
N PRO A 67 17.04 10.86 13.85
CA PRO A 67 17.08 10.07 12.63
C PRO A 67 16.16 10.64 11.53
N LYS A 68 16.45 11.85 11.05
CA LYS A 68 15.60 12.59 10.09
C LYS A 68 15.32 11.82 8.81
N LYS A 69 16.35 11.16 8.24
CA LYS A 69 16.23 10.44 6.96
C LYS A 69 15.25 9.25 7.04
N PRO A 70 15.40 8.28 7.98
CA PRO A 70 14.45 7.16 8.07
C PRO A 70 13.04 7.62 8.45
N ILE A 71 12.88 8.60 9.35
CA ILE A 71 11.56 9.13 9.69
C ILE A 71 10.90 9.77 8.48
N PHE A 72 11.58 10.66 7.76
CA PHE A 72 11.06 11.27 6.55
C PHE A 72 10.60 10.21 5.53
N TYR A 73 11.37 9.14 5.36
CA TYR A 73 11.04 8.05 4.46
C TYR A 73 9.74 7.33 4.86
N VAL A 74 9.58 7.00 6.14
CA VAL A 74 8.36 6.34 6.65
C VAL A 74 7.16 7.28 6.54
N VAL A 75 7.32 8.58 6.82
CA VAL A 75 6.26 9.60 6.68
C VAL A 75 5.81 9.73 5.23
N VAL A 76 6.73 9.73 4.27
CA VAL A 76 6.38 9.77 2.84
C VAL A 76 5.58 8.53 2.43
N LEU A 77 6.02 7.33 2.84
CA LEU A 77 5.28 6.08 2.56
C LEU A 77 3.87 6.10 3.16
N LEU A 78 3.74 6.52 4.42
CA LEU A 78 2.43 6.66 5.06
C LEU A 78 1.55 7.70 4.38
N GLY A 79 2.12 8.83 3.97
CA GLY A 79 1.42 9.87 3.21
C GLY A 79 0.87 9.33 1.88
N LEU A 80 1.68 8.59 1.13
CA LEU A 80 1.22 7.93 -0.11
C LEU A 80 0.12 6.90 0.17
N ALA A 81 0.25 6.09 1.22
CA ALA A 81 -0.78 5.15 1.63
C ALA A 81 -2.08 5.85 2.03
N LEU A 82 -2.02 6.97 2.74
CA LEU A 82 -3.19 7.78 3.11
C LEU A 82 -3.88 8.36 1.87
N VAL A 83 -3.13 8.93 0.94
CA VAL A 83 -3.68 9.43 -0.33
C VAL A 83 -4.36 8.31 -1.11
N GLY A 84 -3.71 7.16 -1.25
CA GLY A 84 -4.27 5.99 -1.92
C GLY A 84 -5.54 5.48 -1.24
N GLY A 85 -5.49 5.23 0.06
CA GLY A 85 -6.58 4.59 0.83
C GLY A 85 -7.74 5.52 1.15
N LYS A 86 -7.48 6.77 1.52
CA LYS A 86 -8.54 7.69 1.98
C LYS A 86 -9.08 8.63 0.91
N TRP A 87 -8.30 8.89 -0.12
CA TRP A 87 -8.70 9.84 -1.16
C TRP A 87 -8.98 9.20 -2.51
N ILE A 88 -8.10 8.31 -2.99
CA ILE A 88 -8.25 7.68 -4.30
C ILE A 88 -9.27 6.53 -4.22
N SER A 89 -9.15 5.62 -3.25
CA SER A 89 -9.99 4.43 -3.12
C SER A 89 -11.49 4.72 -3.08
N PRO A 90 -12.01 5.68 -2.28
CA PRO A 90 -13.44 5.99 -2.27
C PRO A 90 -13.98 6.50 -3.62
N LYS A 91 -13.17 7.30 -4.33
CA LYS A 91 -13.54 7.80 -5.66
C LYS A 91 -13.61 6.67 -6.69
N LEU A 92 -12.64 5.75 -6.65
CA LEU A 92 -12.66 4.57 -7.52
C LEU A 92 -13.90 3.71 -7.27
N THR A 93 -14.34 3.58 -6.02
CA THR A 93 -15.58 2.88 -5.67
C THR A 93 -16.78 3.49 -6.36
N ILE A 94 -16.96 4.82 -6.24
CA ILE A 94 -18.08 5.53 -6.83
C ILE A 94 -18.09 5.34 -8.36
N TRP A 95 -16.96 5.54 -9.03
CA TRP A 95 -16.87 5.38 -10.48
C TRP A 95 -17.04 3.92 -10.92
N HIS A 96 -16.61 2.96 -10.11
CA HIS A 96 -16.85 1.55 -10.37
C HIS A 96 -18.35 1.20 -10.32
N GLN A 97 -19.07 1.71 -9.31
CA GLN A 97 -20.52 1.54 -9.20
C GLN A 97 -21.27 2.17 -10.39
N GLN A 98 -20.90 3.38 -10.77
CA GLN A 98 -21.50 4.08 -11.92
C GLN A 98 -21.21 3.37 -13.25
N LYS A 99 -19.98 2.84 -13.42
CA LYS A 99 -19.56 2.11 -14.64
C LYS A 99 -20.38 0.83 -14.85
N TYR A 100 -20.69 0.10 -13.79
CA TYR A 100 -21.37 -1.19 -13.86
C TYR A 100 -22.85 -1.14 -13.44
N GLU A 101 -23.40 0.05 -13.28
CA GLU A 101 -24.83 0.29 -12.98
C GLU A 101 -25.33 -0.42 -11.72
N PHE A 102 -24.61 -0.32 -10.63
CA PHE A 102 -25.03 -0.86 -9.34
C PHE A 102 -24.77 0.11 -8.19
N GLN A 103 -25.40 -0.17 -7.07
CA GLN A 103 -25.17 0.50 -5.79
C GLN A 103 -24.98 -0.55 -4.70
N VAL A 104 -24.01 -0.32 -3.80
CA VAL A 104 -23.86 -1.12 -2.59
C VAL A 104 -24.61 -0.43 -1.47
N LYS A 105 -25.61 -1.10 -0.90
CA LYS A 105 -26.27 -0.66 0.34
C LYS A 105 -25.58 -1.31 1.52
N SER A 106 -25.19 -0.49 2.47
CA SER A 106 -24.54 -0.93 3.73
C SER A 106 -25.55 -1.22 4.85
N GLU A 107 -26.84 -1.35 4.54
CA GLU A 107 -27.90 -1.64 5.50
C GLU A 107 -27.88 -3.12 5.89
N GLY A 108 -27.00 -3.46 6.84
CA GLY A 108 -26.83 -4.81 7.39
C GLY A 108 -25.75 -5.67 6.72
N PRO A 109 -25.22 -6.68 7.43
CA PRO A 109 -24.36 -7.70 6.86
C PRO A 109 -25.19 -8.88 6.30
N PRO A 110 -24.96 -9.36 5.06
CA PRO A 110 -23.96 -8.86 4.09
C PRO A 110 -24.46 -7.63 3.30
N PRO A 111 -23.55 -6.79 2.78
CA PRO A 111 -23.93 -5.65 1.95
C PRO A 111 -24.65 -6.12 0.68
N MET A 112 -25.81 -5.53 0.39
CA MET A 112 -26.60 -5.90 -0.79
C MET A 112 -26.18 -5.07 -2.00
N ILE A 113 -26.09 -5.73 -3.15
CA ILE A 113 -25.81 -5.10 -4.45
C ILE A 113 -27.16 -4.95 -5.15
N GLU A 114 -27.55 -3.70 -5.40
CA GLU A 114 -28.77 -3.39 -6.12
C GLU A 114 -28.45 -2.77 -7.48
N PRO A 115 -29.21 -3.14 -8.54
CA PRO A 115 -29.11 -2.46 -9.83
C PRO A 115 -29.50 -0.98 -9.69
N LYS A 116 -28.69 -0.10 -10.29
CA LYS A 116 -28.99 1.33 -10.32
C LYS A 116 -28.66 1.87 -11.71
N ALA A 117 -29.68 2.29 -12.43
CA ALA A 117 -29.50 2.87 -13.76
C ALA A 117 -28.86 4.26 -13.68
N TYR A 118 -27.89 4.50 -14.56
CA TYR A 118 -27.25 5.80 -14.75
C TYR A 118 -27.37 6.22 -16.22
N SER A 119 -27.36 7.53 -16.51
CA SER A 119 -27.38 8.02 -17.86
C SER A 119 -26.13 7.56 -18.63
N LYS A 120 -26.22 7.45 -19.97
CA LYS A 120 -25.11 7.05 -20.83
C LYS A 120 -23.89 7.95 -20.65
N GLU A 121 -24.12 9.25 -20.47
CA GLU A 121 -23.06 10.26 -20.25
C GLU A 121 -22.31 10.02 -18.93
N VAL A 122 -23.06 9.81 -17.84
CA VAL A 122 -22.46 9.50 -16.52
C VAL A 122 -21.62 8.22 -16.57
N ARG A 123 -22.11 7.19 -17.27
CA ARG A 123 -21.35 5.94 -17.44
C ARG A 123 -20.05 6.11 -18.23
N GLN A 124 -20.09 6.87 -19.33
CA GLN A 124 -18.89 7.14 -20.14
C GLN A 124 -17.86 7.95 -19.34
N ASP A 125 -18.30 9.00 -18.64
CA ASP A 125 -17.46 9.80 -17.79
C ASP A 125 -16.84 8.97 -16.64
N ALA A 126 -17.66 8.14 -16.00
CA ALA A 126 -17.21 7.23 -14.93
C ALA A 126 -16.19 6.20 -15.45
N LYS A 127 -16.39 5.66 -16.64
CA LYS A 127 -15.46 4.72 -17.29
C LYS A 127 -14.08 5.37 -17.54
N LEU A 128 -14.07 6.59 -18.05
CA LEU A 128 -12.84 7.34 -18.29
C LEU A 128 -12.12 7.69 -17.00
N LYS A 129 -12.84 8.28 -16.03
CA LYS A 129 -12.30 8.64 -14.73
C LYS A 129 -11.76 7.42 -13.97
N PHE A 130 -12.52 6.32 -13.95
CA PHE A 130 -12.07 5.08 -13.35
C PHE A 130 -10.75 4.59 -13.98
N SER A 131 -10.65 4.57 -15.32
CA SER A 131 -9.44 4.12 -15.99
C SER A 131 -8.21 4.97 -15.66
N ILE A 132 -8.35 6.30 -15.70
CA ILE A 132 -7.27 7.24 -15.40
C ILE A 132 -6.81 7.08 -13.94
N TRP A 133 -7.76 7.16 -13.00
CA TRP A 133 -7.44 7.11 -11.58
C TRP A 133 -6.98 5.74 -11.10
N HIS A 134 -7.45 4.68 -11.75
CA HIS A 134 -6.92 3.34 -11.54
C HIS A 134 -5.44 3.26 -11.95
N GLY A 135 -5.09 3.81 -13.12
CA GLY A 135 -3.70 3.92 -13.56
C GLY A 135 -2.84 4.75 -12.60
N VAL A 136 -3.33 5.89 -12.12
CA VAL A 136 -2.65 6.72 -11.10
C VAL A 136 -2.42 5.91 -9.82
N SER A 137 -3.44 5.19 -9.34
CA SER A 137 -3.34 4.35 -8.14
C SER A 137 -2.27 3.25 -8.29
N GLN A 138 -2.22 2.59 -9.45
CA GLN A 138 -1.21 1.57 -9.74
C GLN A 138 0.20 2.17 -9.78
N THR A 139 0.36 3.35 -10.37
CA THR A 139 1.65 4.05 -10.42
C THR A 139 2.13 4.42 -9.02
N VAL A 140 1.26 4.97 -8.16
CA VAL A 140 1.58 5.28 -6.77
C VAL A 140 2.00 4.02 -6.00
N ASN A 141 1.27 2.91 -6.18
CA ASN A 141 1.61 1.64 -5.54
C ASN A 141 2.97 1.11 -6.02
N LEU A 142 3.28 1.22 -7.31
CA LEU A 142 4.58 0.82 -7.87
C LEU A 142 5.71 1.69 -7.30
N ILE A 143 5.52 2.99 -7.18
CA ILE A 143 6.50 3.89 -6.57
C ILE A 143 6.76 3.49 -5.11
N MET A 144 5.70 3.22 -4.32
CA MET A 144 5.84 2.75 -2.94
C MET A 144 6.63 1.44 -2.87
N LEU A 145 6.34 0.50 -3.77
CA LEU A 145 7.07 -0.77 -3.84
C LEU A 145 8.54 -0.57 -4.19
N MET A 146 8.85 0.26 -5.18
CA MET A 146 10.23 0.59 -5.56
C MET A 146 11.00 1.26 -4.41
N MET A 147 10.36 2.17 -3.67
CA MET A 147 10.93 2.77 -2.48
C MET A 147 11.27 1.71 -1.43
N LEU A 148 10.36 0.77 -1.15
CA LEU A 148 10.58 -0.32 -0.20
C LEU A 148 11.73 -1.25 -0.64
N VAL A 149 11.78 -1.62 -1.92
CA VAL A 149 12.85 -2.45 -2.50
C VAL A 149 14.19 -1.73 -2.38
N TRP A 150 14.26 -0.46 -2.76
CA TRP A 150 15.46 0.36 -2.65
C TRP A 150 15.97 0.44 -1.21
N ARG A 151 15.07 0.66 -0.24
CA ARG A 151 15.45 0.73 1.17
C ARG A 151 15.97 -0.61 1.67
N PHE A 152 15.31 -1.71 1.31
CA PHE A 152 15.75 -3.06 1.66
C PHE A 152 17.13 -3.37 1.06
N TRP A 153 17.32 -3.07 -0.21
CA TRP A 153 18.61 -3.23 -0.89
C TRP A 153 19.73 -2.50 -0.13
N ARG A 154 19.48 -1.26 0.25
CA ARG A 154 20.45 -0.44 0.97
C ARG A 154 20.78 -0.97 2.37
N LEU A 155 19.82 -1.61 3.05
CA LEU A 155 20.04 -2.25 4.34
C LEU A 155 20.77 -3.57 4.23
N SER A 156 20.53 -4.32 3.14
CA SER A 156 21.17 -5.61 2.88
C SER A 156 22.60 -5.48 2.36
N HIS A 157 22.95 -4.33 1.78
CA HIS A 157 24.29 -4.02 1.26
C HIS A 157 24.83 -2.77 1.97
N PRO A 158 25.25 -2.89 3.24
CA PRO A 158 25.92 -1.79 3.91
C PRO A 158 27.18 -1.46 3.10
N ILE A 159 27.36 -0.17 2.81
CA ILE A 159 28.55 0.31 2.12
C ILE A 159 29.75 -0.12 2.97
N THR A 160 30.52 -1.08 2.48
CA THR A 160 31.76 -1.57 3.07
C THR A 160 32.79 -0.42 3.04
N GLY A 161 32.72 0.45 4.02
CA GLY A 161 33.56 1.65 4.12
C GLY A 161 33.50 2.34 5.47
N GLN A 162 32.70 1.84 6.41
CA GLN A 162 32.87 2.26 7.81
C GLN A 162 34.01 1.43 8.43
N PRO A 163 35.08 2.09 8.93
CA PRO A 163 36.16 1.40 9.60
C PRO A 163 35.58 0.57 10.74
N GLN A 164 36.02 -0.68 10.84
CA GLN A 164 35.64 -1.65 11.90
C GLN A 164 36.19 -1.25 13.29
N THR A 165 36.32 0.01 13.54
CA THR A 165 36.84 0.55 14.81
C THR A 165 36.01 0.17 16.04
N TYR A 166 34.74 -0.22 15.86
CA TYR A 166 33.88 -0.58 16.98
C TYR A 166 34.08 -2.01 17.50
N VAL A 167 34.52 -2.92 16.64
CA VAL A 167 34.73 -4.34 17.01
C VAL A 167 36.09 -4.54 17.66
N GLU A 168 37.12 -3.80 17.22
CA GLU A 168 38.47 -3.88 17.81
C GLU A 168 38.51 -3.28 19.23
N THR A 169 37.81 -2.20 19.49
CA THR A 169 37.78 -1.59 20.82
C THR A 169 37.19 -2.54 21.89
N LYS A 170 36.19 -3.35 21.54
CA LYS A 170 35.67 -4.36 22.47
C LYS A 170 36.62 -5.55 22.68
N ARG A 171 37.35 -5.96 21.66
CA ARG A 171 38.29 -7.10 21.78
C ARG A 171 39.44 -6.75 22.71
N ASN A 172 39.93 -5.52 22.70
CA ASN A 172 41.02 -5.06 23.54
C ASN A 172 40.64 -4.81 25.01
N LEU A 173 39.33 -4.64 25.29
CA LEU A 173 38.81 -4.49 26.69
C LEU A 173 38.66 -5.82 27.41
N PHE A 174 38.67 -6.96 26.73
CA PHE A 174 38.54 -8.30 27.32
C PHE A 174 39.85 -9.13 27.21
N SER A 175 40.94 -8.54 26.74
CA SER A 175 42.25 -9.20 26.60
C SER A 175 43.32 -8.66 27.62
N SER A 176 42.92 -7.82 28.54
CA SER A 176 43.70 -7.38 29.70
C SER A 176 43.07 -8.00 30.97
#